data_2601b18e96e0bf8b29fc105194399a8f
#
_entry.id   2601b18e96e0bf8b29fc105194399a8f
#
_cell.length_a   1.000
_cell.length_b   1.000
_cell.length_c   1.000
_cell.angle_alpha   90.00
_cell.angle_beta   90.00
_cell.angle_gamma   90.00
#
_symmetry.space_group_name_H-M   'P 1'
#
loop_
_entity.id
_entity.type
_entity.pdbx_description
1 polymer ?
#
loop_
_entity_poly.entity_id
_entity_poly.type
_entity_poly.pdbx_seq_one_letter_code
_entity_poly.pdbx_strand_id
1 'polypeptide(L)'
;MRADALTAALAKLTVNAPRASTSGSLPAITWIASDEPLLALEAADQVRAASRQLGFTDRRVFHVERGFKLDALRHEANSLSLFANQQLLELRLSGKPTKELGEGLAALAPMLSDDTRLLVSSPRLERATTESAWFGQLERTGWVVSIAQVDRTRLPAWIGERLSRAGQQADAQTLQLIAERVEGNLLAAEQEVRKLGLLFGPGPLPPAEVRAAVFDVARWDAFDLVDAALAGDATRALRCLQGLRAEGVAVPMVLWALADAVRNLVRLSIAVEADRPLAGAMRELRIWGDRERLYPQALRRLARPMLRRLMRGCASVDRITKGLASGDDWQALEAVAMGLAGAPALALQADTAIAA
;
A
#
# COMPACT_ATOMS: atom_id res chain seq x y z
N MET A 1 12.73 -21.21 -0.74
CA MET A 1 13.28 -20.76 0.57
C MET A 1 12.31 -19.77 1.20
N ARG A 2 12.17 -19.70 2.53
CA ARG A 2 11.40 -18.67 3.25
C ARG A 2 12.31 -17.48 3.59
N ALA A 3 11.73 -16.32 3.92
CA ALA A 3 12.49 -15.11 4.25
C ALA A 3 13.49 -15.31 5.41
N ASP A 4 13.07 -16.01 6.47
CA ASP A 4 13.95 -16.31 7.63
C ASP A 4 15.16 -17.16 7.23
N ALA A 5 14.94 -18.12 6.31
CA ALA A 5 16.01 -18.92 5.77
C ALA A 5 16.98 -18.12 4.88
N LEU A 6 16.48 -17.07 4.19
CA LEU A 6 17.34 -16.15 3.45
C LEU A 6 18.27 -15.40 4.42
N THR A 7 17.73 -14.80 5.47
CA THR A 7 18.51 -14.09 6.48
C THR A 7 19.60 -14.98 7.09
N ALA A 8 19.23 -16.23 7.44
CA ALA A 8 20.17 -17.20 7.97
C ALA A 8 21.24 -17.64 6.94
N ALA A 9 20.89 -17.72 5.66
CA ALA A 9 21.83 -18.04 4.60
C ALA A 9 22.80 -16.88 4.34
N LEU A 10 22.28 -15.64 4.31
CA LEU A 10 23.11 -14.44 4.13
C LEU A 10 24.07 -14.21 5.30
N ALA A 11 23.66 -14.50 6.51
CA ALA A 11 24.53 -14.40 7.71
C ALA A 11 25.73 -15.37 7.69
N LYS A 12 25.66 -16.44 6.90
CA LYS A 12 26.75 -17.41 6.73
C LYS A 12 27.75 -17.01 5.64
N LEU A 13 27.47 -15.94 4.87
CA LEU A 13 28.40 -15.48 3.85
C LEU A 13 29.60 -14.80 4.51
N THR A 14 30.79 -15.27 4.19
CA THR A 14 32.05 -14.68 4.67
C THR A 14 32.74 -13.93 3.56
N VAL A 15 33.17 -12.71 3.85
CA VAL A 15 33.86 -11.79 2.91
C VAL A 15 35.19 -12.38 2.38
N ASN A 16 35.76 -13.39 3.05
CA ASN A 16 37.07 -13.98 2.75
C ASN A 16 37.02 -15.47 2.35
N ALA A 17 35.88 -16.01 1.92
CA ALA A 17 35.84 -17.39 1.45
C ALA A 17 36.63 -17.50 0.13
N PRO A 18 37.54 -18.48 0.00
CA PRO A 18 38.23 -18.73 -1.28
C PRO A 18 37.19 -19.05 -2.36
N ARG A 19 37.37 -18.43 -3.54
CA ARG A 19 36.45 -18.48 -4.70
C ARG A 19 35.98 -19.88 -5.13
N ALA A 20 36.58 -20.94 -4.60
CA ALA A 20 36.30 -22.34 -4.92
C ALA A 20 35.31 -23.07 -3.98
N SER A 21 34.84 -22.42 -2.88
CA SER A 21 33.89 -23.06 -1.96
C SER A 21 32.49 -22.54 -2.19
N THR A 22 31.60 -23.36 -2.68
CA THR A 22 30.15 -23.10 -2.82
C THR A 22 29.42 -22.74 -1.50
N SER A 23 30.12 -22.84 -0.39
CA SER A 23 29.59 -22.69 0.98
C SER A 23 29.79 -21.30 1.61
N GLY A 24 30.04 -20.24 0.84
CA GLY A 24 30.27 -18.89 1.38
C GLY A 24 30.08 -17.76 0.36
N SER A 25 29.50 -18.02 -0.81
CA SER A 25 29.25 -17.01 -1.84
C SER A 25 27.75 -16.87 -2.13
N LEU A 26 27.34 -15.70 -2.59
CA LEU A 26 26.00 -15.51 -3.15
C LEU A 26 25.83 -16.39 -4.40
N PRO A 27 24.65 -17.03 -4.58
CA PRO A 27 24.37 -17.75 -5.81
C PRO A 27 24.33 -16.82 -7.02
N ALA A 28 24.50 -17.38 -8.22
CA ALA A 28 24.44 -16.63 -9.46
C ALA A 28 23.13 -15.85 -9.62
N ILE A 29 22.02 -16.43 -9.17
CA ILE A 29 20.71 -15.80 -9.19
C ILE A 29 20.02 -15.91 -7.82
N THR A 30 19.40 -14.82 -7.39
CA THR A 30 18.46 -14.80 -6.26
C THR A 30 17.14 -14.25 -6.75
N TRP A 31 16.05 -15.03 -6.63
CA TRP A 31 14.71 -14.63 -7.03
C TRP A 31 13.83 -14.43 -5.80
N ILE A 32 13.29 -13.24 -5.61
CA ILE A 32 12.34 -12.90 -4.54
C ILE A 32 10.96 -12.77 -5.16
N ALA A 33 10.02 -13.61 -4.70
CA ALA A 33 8.64 -13.63 -5.18
C ALA A 33 7.68 -13.31 -4.01
N SER A 34 6.93 -12.21 -4.13
CA SER A 34 5.99 -11.78 -3.09
C SER A 34 4.95 -10.80 -3.62
N ASP A 35 3.73 -10.89 -3.08
CA ASP A 35 2.70 -9.87 -3.22
C ASP A 35 2.71 -8.89 -2.03
N GLU A 36 3.70 -9.02 -1.12
CA GLU A 36 3.88 -8.13 0.02
C GLU A 36 5.07 -7.18 -0.24
N PRO A 37 4.79 -5.91 -0.59
CA PRO A 37 5.83 -5.01 -1.07
C PRO A 37 6.94 -4.72 -0.04
N LEU A 38 6.57 -4.55 1.25
CA LEU A 38 7.54 -4.25 2.30
C LEU A 38 8.52 -5.40 2.48
N LEU A 39 8.01 -6.62 2.64
CA LEU A 39 8.85 -7.78 2.90
C LEU A 39 9.71 -8.16 1.69
N ALA A 40 9.19 -7.96 0.47
CA ALA A 40 9.96 -8.13 -0.76
C ALA A 40 11.12 -7.12 -0.82
N LEU A 41 10.86 -5.85 -0.48
CA LEU A 41 11.87 -4.81 -0.45
C LEU A 41 12.97 -5.12 0.59
N GLU A 42 12.58 -5.49 1.80
CA GLU A 42 13.51 -5.84 2.87
C GLU A 42 14.40 -7.05 2.52
N ALA A 43 13.81 -8.09 1.93
CA ALA A 43 14.58 -9.24 1.45
C ALA A 43 15.57 -8.84 0.35
N ALA A 44 15.14 -7.99 -0.59
CA ALA A 44 16.02 -7.46 -1.63
C ALA A 44 17.13 -6.58 -1.05
N ASP A 45 16.85 -5.76 -0.03
CA ASP A 45 17.85 -4.94 0.65
C ASP A 45 18.90 -5.78 1.39
N GLN A 46 18.50 -6.90 1.99
CA GLN A 46 19.44 -7.85 2.60
C GLN A 46 20.39 -8.43 1.54
N VAL A 47 19.87 -8.84 0.37
CA VAL A 47 20.69 -9.35 -0.73
C VAL A 47 21.63 -8.27 -1.25
N ARG A 48 21.15 -7.03 -1.43
CA ARG A 48 21.98 -5.89 -1.86
C ARG A 48 23.09 -5.57 -0.87
N ALA A 49 22.78 -5.61 0.43
CA ALA A 49 23.77 -5.38 1.49
C ALA A 49 24.86 -6.47 1.47
N ALA A 50 24.45 -7.73 1.40
CA ALA A 50 25.38 -8.85 1.28
C ALA A 50 26.23 -8.78 -0.01
N SER A 51 25.61 -8.44 -1.15
CA SER A 51 26.33 -8.24 -2.42
C SER A 51 27.44 -7.18 -2.28
N ARG A 52 27.11 -6.03 -1.68
CA ARG A 52 28.11 -4.96 -1.45
C ARG A 52 29.25 -5.39 -0.56
N GLN A 53 28.96 -6.13 0.53
CA GLN A 53 29.99 -6.68 1.42
C GLN A 53 30.92 -7.67 0.72
N LEU A 54 30.43 -8.39 -0.29
CA LEU A 54 31.19 -9.32 -1.10
C LEU A 54 31.92 -8.68 -2.30
N GLY A 55 31.81 -7.35 -2.46
CA GLY A 55 32.52 -6.61 -3.51
C GLY A 55 31.71 -6.30 -4.77
N PHE A 56 30.43 -6.71 -4.85
CA PHE A 56 29.54 -6.37 -5.99
C PHE A 56 29.03 -4.93 -5.82
N THR A 57 29.86 -3.96 -6.18
CA THR A 57 29.59 -2.52 -5.96
C THR A 57 28.89 -1.84 -7.13
N ASP A 58 29.09 -2.32 -8.35
CA ASP A 58 28.34 -1.85 -9.53
C ASP A 58 26.96 -2.46 -9.52
N ARG A 59 25.90 -1.63 -9.47
CA ARG A 59 24.51 -2.07 -9.45
C ARG A 59 23.75 -1.46 -10.61
N ARG A 60 23.17 -2.31 -11.46
CA ARG A 60 22.31 -1.90 -12.56
C ARG A 60 20.93 -2.47 -12.42
N VAL A 61 19.90 -1.63 -12.65
CA VAL A 61 18.49 -1.99 -12.46
C VAL A 61 17.77 -2.00 -13.80
N PHE A 62 17.08 -3.10 -14.07
CA PHE A 62 16.24 -3.31 -15.24
C PHE A 62 14.78 -3.46 -14.80
N HIS A 63 13.89 -2.74 -15.45
CA HIS A 63 12.45 -2.87 -15.24
C HIS A 63 11.86 -3.69 -16.39
N VAL A 64 11.18 -4.77 -16.06
CA VAL A 64 10.51 -5.62 -17.04
C VAL A 64 9.12 -5.05 -17.30
N GLU A 65 9.03 -4.34 -18.43
CA GLU A 65 7.79 -3.81 -18.97
C GLU A 65 7.42 -4.53 -20.28
N ARG A 66 6.27 -4.17 -20.85
CA ARG A 66 5.83 -4.75 -22.12
C ARG A 66 6.86 -4.45 -23.23
N GLY A 67 7.43 -5.50 -23.80
CA GLY A 67 8.48 -5.39 -24.83
C GLY A 67 9.93 -5.46 -24.31
N PHE A 68 10.12 -5.75 -23.02
CA PHE A 68 11.46 -6.00 -22.48
C PHE A 68 12.17 -7.11 -23.23
N LYS A 69 13.41 -6.86 -23.67
CA LYS A 69 14.25 -7.83 -24.37
C LYS A 69 15.34 -8.36 -23.44
N LEU A 70 15.38 -9.65 -23.25
CA LEU A 70 16.39 -10.33 -22.41
C LEU A 70 17.83 -10.13 -22.92
N ASP A 71 17.99 -9.82 -24.21
CA ASP A 71 19.31 -9.57 -24.80
C ASP A 71 20.01 -8.36 -24.19
N ALA A 72 19.28 -7.33 -23.75
CA ALA A 72 19.85 -6.21 -23.03
C ALA A 72 20.49 -6.66 -21.70
N LEU A 73 19.82 -7.55 -20.97
CA LEU A 73 20.36 -8.13 -19.73
C LEU A 73 21.56 -9.05 -20.02
N ARG A 74 21.50 -9.87 -21.11
CA ARG A 74 22.61 -10.73 -21.52
C ARG A 74 23.84 -9.93 -21.94
N HIS A 75 23.62 -8.84 -22.67
CA HIS A 75 24.72 -7.95 -23.07
C HIS A 75 25.40 -7.35 -21.85
N GLU A 76 24.61 -6.86 -20.91
CA GLU A 76 25.12 -6.29 -19.68
C GLU A 76 25.84 -7.32 -18.80
N ALA A 77 25.30 -8.53 -18.68
CA ALA A 77 25.93 -9.61 -17.92
C ALA A 77 27.33 -10.00 -18.46
N ASN A 78 27.56 -9.78 -19.76
CA ASN A 78 28.83 -10.06 -20.44
C ASN A 78 29.73 -8.82 -20.57
N SER A 79 29.23 -7.61 -20.23
CA SER A 79 30.05 -6.40 -20.28
C SER A 79 30.82 -6.23 -18.99
N LEU A 80 32.15 -6.16 -19.11
CA LEU A 80 33.01 -5.82 -17.97
C LEU A 80 32.86 -4.35 -17.65
N SER A 81 32.57 -4.02 -16.40
CA SER A 81 32.62 -2.63 -15.93
C SER A 81 34.07 -2.11 -15.99
N LEU A 82 34.25 -0.93 -16.52
CA LEU A 82 35.57 -0.27 -16.56
C LEU A 82 36.06 0.17 -15.16
N PHE A 83 35.15 0.22 -14.18
CA PHE A 83 35.41 0.80 -12.86
C PHE A 83 35.17 -0.17 -11.70
N ALA A 84 34.50 -1.32 -11.93
CA ALA A 84 34.23 -2.31 -10.91
C ALA A 84 34.41 -3.72 -11.49
N ASN A 85 35.09 -4.58 -10.72
CA ASN A 85 35.35 -5.96 -11.12
C ASN A 85 34.12 -6.86 -10.90
N GLN A 86 33.13 -6.41 -10.10
CA GLN A 86 31.96 -7.20 -9.73
C GLN A 86 30.68 -6.39 -9.79
N GLN A 87 29.62 -6.96 -10.39
CA GLN A 87 28.36 -6.29 -10.62
C GLN A 87 27.13 -7.07 -10.08
N LEU A 88 26.14 -6.34 -9.61
CA LEU A 88 24.81 -6.82 -9.26
C LEU A 88 23.80 -6.31 -10.30
N LEU A 89 23.26 -7.20 -11.09
CA LEU A 89 22.15 -6.90 -11.98
C LEU A 89 20.83 -7.12 -11.23
N GLU A 90 19.96 -6.14 -11.23
CA GLU A 90 18.66 -6.24 -10.57
C GLU A 90 17.54 -6.16 -11.60
N LEU A 91 16.72 -7.20 -11.66
CA LEU A 91 15.60 -7.30 -12.57
C LEU A 91 14.28 -7.19 -11.78
N ARG A 92 13.49 -6.17 -12.06
CA ARG A 92 12.21 -5.92 -11.41
C ARG A 92 11.05 -6.19 -12.34
N LEU A 93 10.23 -7.16 -11.98
CA LEU A 93 9.02 -7.50 -12.71
C LEU A 93 7.82 -6.84 -12.05
N SER A 94 7.10 -6.00 -12.79
CA SER A 94 5.82 -5.43 -12.36
C SER A 94 4.65 -6.43 -12.45
N GLY A 95 4.82 -7.52 -13.20
CA GLY A 95 3.83 -8.56 -13.42
C GLY A 95 4.43 -9.97 -13.32
N LYS A 96 3.58 -10.97 -13.60
CA LYS A 96 4.01 -12.37 -13.63
C LYS A 96 5.07 -12.60 -14.72
N PRO A 97 6.09 -13.43 -14.47
CA PRO A 97 7.06 -13.77 -15.50
C PRO A 97 6.39 -14.52 -16.65
N THR A 98 6.72 -14.15 -17.88
CA THR A 98 6.35 -14.96 -19.05
C THR A 98 7.21 -16.21 -19.10
N LYS A 99 6.72 -17.24 -19.79
CA LYS A 99 7.48 -18.48 -19.99
C LYS A 99 8.84 -18.21 -20.64
N GLU A 100 8.86 -17.38 -21.68
CA GLU A 100 10.08 -17.00 -22.40
C GLU A 100 11.10 -16.30 -21.50
N LEU A 101 10.64 -15.38 -20.64
CA LEU A 101 11.52 -14.72 -19.67
C LEU A 101 12.07 -15.74 -18.66
N GLY A 102 11.22 -16.62 -18.14
CA GLY A 102 11.62 -17.65 -17.18
C GLY A 102 12.66 -18.63 -17.75
N GLU A 103 12.41 -19.16 -18.95
CA GLU A 103 13.34 -20.03 -19.68
C GLU A 103 14.66 -19.31 -19.98
N GLY A 104 14.58 -18.05 -20.40
CA GLY A 104 15.76 -17.25 -20.69
C GLY A 104 16.62 -16.94 -19.47
N LEU A 105 16.01 -16.68 -18.31
CA LEU A 105 16.72 -16.48 -17.03
C LEU A 105 17.32 -17.80 -16.52
N ALA A 106 16.62 -18.93 -16.67
CA ALA A 106 17.12 -20.24 -16.31
C ALA A 106 18.33 -20.65 -17.16
N ALA A 107 18.34 -20.30 -18.46
CA ALA A 107 19.47 -20.50 -19.33
C ALA A 107 20.63 -19.54 -19.02
N LEU A 108 20.35 -18.30 -18.63
CA LEU A 108 21.37 -17.30 -18.33
C LEU A 108 22.09 -17.57 -17.00
N ALA A 109 21.37 -18.02 -15.97
CA ALA A 109 21.92 -18.16 -14.61
C ALA A 109 23.21 -18.98 -14.53
N PRO A 110 23.33 -20.17 -15.16
CA PRO A 110 24.59 -20.96 -15.17
C PRO A 110 25.70 -20.35 -16.02
N MET A 111 25.40 -19.38 -16.89
CA MET A 111 26.36 -18.72 -17.77
C MET A 111 26.92 -17.41 -17.16
N LEU A 112 26.36 -16.95 -16.02
CA LEU A 112 26.87 -15.78 -15.33
C LEU A 112 28.27 -16.05 -14.78
N SER A 113 29.17 -15.08 -14.99
CA SER A 113 30.52 -15.13 -14.41
C SER A 113 30.49 -15.03 -12.89
N ASP A 114 31.58 -15.41 -12.24
CA ASP A 114 31.74 -15.25 -10.80
C ASP A 114 31.68 -13.79 -10.35
N ASP A 115 31.87 -12.86 -11.26
CA ASP A 115 31.84 -11.42 -11.01
C ASP A 115 30.46 -10.80 -11.28
N THR A 116 29.44 -11.58 -11.63
CA THR A 116 28.09 -11.11 -11.88
C THR A 116 27.09 -11.87 -11.03
N ARG A 117 26.19 -11.14 -10.35
CA ARG A 117 25.05 -11.69 -9.61
C ARG A 117 23.75 -11.07 -10.14
N LEU A 118 22.70 -11.87 -10.16
CA LEU A 118 21.38 -11.45 -10.62
C LEU A 118 20.37 -11.53 -9.46
N LEU A 119 19.77 -10.41 -9.14
CA LEU A 119 18.65 -10.30 -8.20
C LEU A 119 17.36 -10.07 -8.99
N VAL A 120 16.40 -10.98 -8.88
CA VAL A 120 15.08 -10.84 -9.52
C VAL A 120 14.02 -10.61 -8.47
N SER A 121 13.16 -9.62 -8.70
CA SER A 121 11.98 -9.37 -7.86
C SER A 121 10.72 -9.48 -8.70
N SER A 122 9.73 -10.24 -8.24
CA SER A 122 8.45 -10.44 -8.94
C SER A 122 7.28 -10.51 -7.96
N PRO A 123 6.03 -10.34 -8.43
CA PRO A 123 4.85 -10.79 -7.70
C PRO A 123 4.94 -12.28 -7.37
N ARG A 124 4.08 -12.74 -6.47
CA ARG A 124 3.99 -14.15 -6.10
C ARG A 124 3.86 -15.04 -7.36
N LEU A 125 4.64 -16.11 -7.38
CA LEU A 125 4.59 -17.08 -8.46
C LEU A 125 3.40 -18.03 -8.28
N GLU A 126 2.74 -18.32 -9.38
CA GLU A 126 1.64 -19.29 -9.41
C GLU A 126 2.18 -20.72 -9.39
N ARG A 127 1.32 -21.65 -9.01
CA ARG A 127 1.64 -23.08 -8.96
C ARG A 127 2.14 -23.60 -10.30
N ALA A 128 1.47 -23.22 -11.40
CA ALA A 128 1.90 -23.61 -12.74
C ALA A 128 3.32 -23.12 -13.08
N THR A 129 3.71 -21.95 -12.58
CA THR A 129 5.09 -21.43 -12.73
C THR A 129 6.08 -22.24 -11.91
N THR A 130 5.75 -22.52 -10.64
CA THR A 130 6.65 -23.25 -9.74
C THR A 130 6.80 -24.75 -10.11
N GLU A 131 5.86 -25.32 -10.85
CA GLU A 131 5.93 -26.69 -11.37
C GLU A 131 6.60 -26.78 -12.76
N SER A 132 7.00 -25.62 -13.34
CA SER A 132 7.65 -25.60 -14.66
C SER A 132 9.10 -26.09 -14.64
N ALA A 133 9.57 -26.65 -15.77
CA ALA A 133 10.93 -27.15 -15.88
C ALA A 133 12.00 -26.07 -15.68
N TRP A 134 11.77 -24.86 -16.19
CA TRP A 134 12.69 -23.74 -16.05
C TRP A 134 12.80 -23.26 -14.60
N PHE A 135 11.70 -23.30 -13.86
CA PHE A 135 11.72 -22.94 -12.43
C PHE A 135 12.54 -23.94 -11.62
N GLY A 136 12.34 -25.24 -11.84
CA GLY A 136 13.16 -26.29 -11.23
C GLY A 136 14.65 -26.17 -11.57
N GLN A 137 15.01 -25.64 -12.74
CA GLN A 137 16.41 -25.35 -13.10
C GLN A 137 16.94 -24.16 -12.27
N LEU A 138 16.16 -23.07 -12.11
CA LEU A 138 16.54 -21.93 -11.28
C LEU A 138 16.73 -22.31 -9.80
N GLU A 139 15.88 -23.17 -9.26
CA GLU A 139 16.04 -23.65 -7.88
C GLU A 139 17.33 -24.46 -7.65
N ARG A 140 17.84 -25.12 -8.68
CA ARG A 140 19.12 -25.84 -8.62
C ARG A 140 20.35 -24.93 -8.73
N THR A 141 20.22 -23.79 -9.40
CA THR A 141 21.33 -22.87 -9.68
C THR A 141 21.36 -21.64 -8.80
N GLY A 142 20.26 -21.38 -8.06
CA GLY A 142 20.11 -20.15 -7.27
C GLY A 142 19.21 -20.29 -6.06
N TRP A 143 18.92 -19.17 -5.46
CA TRP A 143 17.94 -19.06 -4.38
C TRP A 143 16.62 -18.52 -4.90
N VAL A 144 15.55 -19.25 -4.61
CA VAL A 144 14.18 -18.74 -4.80
C VAL A 144 13.54 -18.53 -3.43
N VAL A 145 13.21 -17.29 -3.15
CA VAL A 145 12.64 -16.86 -1.88
C VAL A 145 11.18 -16.49 -2.09
N SER A 146 10.27 -17.30 -1.56
CA SER A 146 8.84 -17.05 -1.59
C SER A 146 8.41 -16.45 -0.26
N ILE A 147 7.82 -15.25 -0.30
CA ILE A 147 7.35 -14.54 0.88
C ILE A 147 5.83 -14.45 0.83
N ALA A 148 5.18 -15.03 1.83
CA ALA A 148 3.73 -14.97 1.97
C ALA A 148 3.29 -13.63 2.58
N GLN A 149 2.07 -13.23 2.26
CA GLN A 149 1.42 -12.11 2.95
C GLN A 149 1.21 -12.45 4.44
N VAL A 150 1.23 -11.43 5.27
CA VAL A 150 0.92 -11.54 6.69
C VAL A 150 -0.60 -11.40 6.85
N ASP A 151 -1.23 -12.46 7.34
CA ASP A 151 -2.66 -12.44 7.64
C ASP A 151 -2.98 -11.40 8.73
N ARG A 152 -4.17 -10.80 8.64
CA ARG A 152 -4.65 -9.82 9.63
C ARG A 152 -4.59 -10.35 11.07
N THR A 153 -4.87 -11.63 11.28
CA THR A 153 -4.79 -12.28 12.59
C THR A 153 -3.37 -12.36 13.15
N ARG A 154 -2.35 -12.36 12.29
CA ARG A 154 -0.93 -12.40 12.66
C ARG A 154 -0.29 -11.01 12.73
N LEU A 155 -1.00 -9.99 12.26
CA LEU A 155 -0.47 -8.62 12.20
C LEU A 155 -0.08 -8.04 13.57
N PRO A 156 -0.87 -8.20 14.66
CA PRO A 156 -0.46 -7.75 15.98
C PRO A 156 0.86 -8.38 16.44
N ALA A 157 1.03 -9.69 16.25
CA ALA A 157 2.28 -10.38 16.59
C ALA A 157 3.46 -9.87 15.75
N TRP A 158 3.26 -9.67 14.46
CA TRP A 158 4.27 -9.09 13.57
C TRP A 158 4.70 -7.68 14.00
N ILE A 159 3.75 -6.81 14.40
CA ILE A 159 4.04 -5.48 14.94
C ILE A 159 4.85 -5.61 16.24
N GLY A 160 4.45 -6.51 17.13
CA GLY A 160 5.17 -6.76 18.39
C GLY A 160 6.62 -7.19 18.17
N GLU A 161 6.88 -8.05 17.19
CA GLU A 161 8.25 -8.43 16.81
C GLU A 161 9.07 -7.24 16.29
N ARG A 162 8.44 -6.35 15.52
CA ARG A 162 9.10 -5.13 15.01
C ARG A 162 9.43 -4.15 16.12
N LEU A 163 8.48 -3.89 17.02
CA LEU A 163 8.71 -3.06 18.21
C LEU A 163 9.84 -3.64 19.07
N SER A 164 9.84 -4.97 19.30
CA SER A 164 10.90 -5.63 20.06
C SER A 164 12.29 -5.46 19.43
N ARG A 165 12.39 -5.52 18.11
CA ARG A 165 13.66 -5.23 17.40
C ARG A 165 14.12 -3.78 17.55
N ALA A 166 13.17 -2.85 17.73
CA ALA A 166 13.43 -1.45 18.05
C ALA A 166 13.68 -1.20 19.56
N GLY A 167 13.71 -2.27 20.38
CA GLY A 167 13.87 -2.18 21.82
C GLY A 167 12.62 -1.74 22.58
N GLN A 168 11.46 -1.78 21.94
CA GLN A 168 10.18 -1.36 22.51
C GLN A 168 9.27 -2.55 22.83
N GLN A 169 8.36 -2.36 23.77
CA GLN A 169 7.37 -3.36 24.18
C GLN A 169 5.98 -2.72 24.26
N ALA A 170 4.97 -3.40 23.76
CA ALA A 170 3.58 -2.98 23.84
C ALA A 170 2.71 -4.12 24.34
N ASP A 171 1.64 -3.81 25.08
CA ASP A 171 0.66 -4.80 25.49
C ASP A 171 -0.21 -5.27 24.30
N ALA A 172 -0.91 -6.37 24.50
CA ALA A 172 -1.73 -6.99 23.45
C ALA A 172 -2.84 -6.05 22.93
N GLN A 173 -3.40 -5.20 23.80
CA GLN A 173 -4.44 -4.25 23.42
C GLN A 173 -3.88 -3.13 22.54
N THR A 174 -2.70 -2.63 22.85
CA THR A 174 -1.98 -1.63 22.06
C THR A 174 -1.57 -2.20 20.68
N LEU A 175 -1.05 -3.44 20.65
CA LEU A 175 -0.73 -4.12 19.39
C LEU A 175 -1.94 -4.31 18.50
N GLN A 176 -3.08 -4.69 19.08
CA GLN A 176 -4.33 -4.85 18.36
C GLN A 176 -4.82 -3.50 17.81
N LEU A 177 -4.74 -2.44 18.59
CA LEU A 177 -5.10 -1.07 18.19
C LEU A 177 -4.29 -0.61 16.97
N ILE A 178 -2.97 -0.81 16.97
CA ILE A 178 -2.10 -0.45 15.84
C ILE A 178 -2.47 -1.30 14.62
N ALA A 179 -2.69 -2.61 14.79
CA ALA A 179 -3.06 -3.51 13.71
C ALA A 179 -4.40 -3.15 13.04
N GLU A 180 -5.40 -2.76 13.83
CA GLU A 180 -6.69 -2.28 13.32
C GLU A 180 -6.52 -0.99 12.51
N ARG A 181 -5.68 -0.07 12.98
CA ARG A 181 -5.44 1.22 12.32
C ARG A 181 -4.77 1.08 10.96
N VAL A 182 -3.84 0.15 10.80
CA VAL A 182 -3.11 -0.05 9.55
C VAL A 182 -3.83 -0.97 8.55
N GLU A 183 -4.96 -1.58 8.93
CA GLU A 183 -5.87 -2.37 8.09
C GLU A 183 -5.19 -3.47 7.23
N GLY A 184 -4.08 -4.00 7.67
CA GLY A 184 -3.31 -5.01 6.95
C GLY A 184 -2.19 -4.45 6.06
N ASN A 185 -2.01 -3.13 6.01
CA ASN A 185 -0.92 -2.51 5.26
C ASN A 185 0.38 -2.56 6.09
N LEU A 186 1.29 -3.49 5.74
CA LEU A 186 2.56 -3.67 6.46
C LEU A 186 3.48 -2.46 6.36
N LEU A 187 3.43 -1.72 5.25
CA LEU A 187 4.23 -0.50 5.09
C LEU A 187 3.78 0.58 6.07
N ALA A 188 2.46 0.75 6.21
CA ALA A 188 1.89 1.65 7.22
C ALA A 188 2.24 1.18 8.64
N ALA A 189 2.17 -0.13 8.92
CA ALA A 189 2.57 -0.70 10.20
C ALA A 189 4.05 -0.42 10.54
N GLU A 190 4.94 -0.59 9.57
CA GLU A 190 6.37 -0.28 9.73
C GLU A 190 6.60 1.21 9.99
N GLN A 191 5.86 2.09 9.30
CA GLN A 191 5.93 3.54 9.54
C GLN A 191 5.46 3.89 10.95
N GLU A 192 4.38 3.27 11.44
CA GLU A 192 3.92 3.44 12.82
C GLU A 192 4.97 2.97 13.84
N VAL A 193 5.56 1.80 13.64
CA VAL A 193 6.64 1.29 14.50
C VAL A 193 7.82 2.27 14.56
N ARG A 194 8.26 2.79 13.40
CA ARG A 194 9.35 3.79 13.33
C ARG A 194 8.97 5.09 14.04
N LYS A 195 7.76 5.57 13.83
CA LYS A 195 7.24 6.78 14.50
C LYS A 195 7.24 6.61 16.01
N LEU A 196 6.73 5.48 16.51
CA LEU A 196 6.74 5.17 17.94
C LEU A 196 8.17 5.09 18.50
N GLY A 197 9.11 4.55 17.71
CA GLY A 197 10.54 4.54 18.06
C GLY A 197 11.13 5.94 18.24
N LEU A 198 10.74 6.88 17.38
CA LEU A 198 11.17 8.28 17.46
C LEU A 198 10.52 9.06 18.61
N LEU A 199 9.24 8.77 18.90
CA LEU A 199 8.48 9.49 19.93
C LEU A 199 8.82 9.04 21.36
N PHE A 200 8.98 7.74 21.58
CA PHE A 200 9.08 7.17 22.93
C PHE A 200 10.43 6.55 23.26
N GLY A 201 11.30 6.36 22.26
CA GLY A 201 12.57 5.65 22.48
C GLY A 201 12.39 4.18 22.87
N PRO A 202 13.48 3.51 23.33
CA PRO A 202 13.41 2.14 23.83
C PRO A 202 12.68 2.02 25.17
N GLY A 203 11.95 0.91 25.39
CA GLY A 203 11.25 0.62 26.63
C GLY A 203 9.79 0.22 26.44
N PRO A 204 9.02 0.09 27.53
CA PRO A 204 7.59 -0.16 27.46
C PRO A 204 6.85 1.06 26.93
N LEU A 205 5.99 0.85 25.95
CA LEU A 205 5.19 1.90 25.36
C LEU A 205 3.97 2.24 26.25
N PRO A 206 3.73 3.51 26.60
CA PRO A 206 2.59 3.91 27.41
C PRO A 206 1.29 3.87 26.57
N PRO A 207 0.29 3.01 26.91
CA PRO A 207 -0.86 2.74 26.04
C PRO A 207 -1.69 4.00 25.70
N ALA A 208 -1.85 4.92 26.67
CA ALA A 208 -2.63 6.15 26.45
C ALA A 208 -1.94 7.09 25.45
N GLU A 209 -0.60 7.22 25.55
CA GLU A 209 0.19 8.09 24.66
C GLU A 209 0.33 7.46 23.27
N VAL A 210 0.49 6.11 23.20
CA VAL A 210 0.48 5.39 21.92
C VAL A 210 -0.87 5.58 21.23
N ARG A 211 -1.97 5.45 21.97
CA ARG A 211 -3.30 5.71 21.44
C ARG A 211 -3.40 7.12 20.85
N ALA A 212 -2.95 8.13 21.58
CA ALA A 212 -2.90 9.49 21.08
C ALA A 212 -2.03 9.60 19.83
N ALA A 213 -0.81 9.06 19.85
CA ALA A 213 0.12 9.14 18.74
C ALA A 213 -0.35 8.38 17.48
N VAL A 214 -0.95 7.20 17.63
CA VAL A 214 -1.49 6.39 16.51
C VAL A 214 -2.71 7.04 15.88
N PHE A 215 -3.52 7.76 16.67
CA PHE A 215 -4.63 8.54 16.15
C PHE A 215 -4.26 9.98 15.74
N ASP A 216 -3.05 10.47 16.12
CA ASP A 216 -2.63 11.85 15.88
C ASP A 216 -1.96 12.07 14.50
N VAL A 217 -1.72 11.00 13.72
CA VAL A 217 -1.31 11.13 12.31
C VAL A 217 -2.52 11.01 11.41
N ALA A 218 -3.00 12.11 10.96
CA ALA A 218 -4.29 12.44 10.37
C ALA A 218 -5.40 12.35 11.44
N ARG A 219 -5.47 13.36 12.28
CA ARG A 219 -6.58 13.56 13.24
C ARG A 219 -7.94 13.50 12.54
N TRP A 220 -7.92 13.66 11.23
CA TRP A 220 -9.10 13.77 10.39
C TRP A 220 -8.82 13.16 9.00
N ASP A 221 -9.38 11.99 8.73
CA ASP A 221 -9.40 11.43 7.38
C ASP A 221 -10.66 11.90 6.64
N ALA A 222 -10.55 12.18 5.36
CA ALA A 222 -11.70 12.47 4.50
C ALA A 222 -12.73 11.33 4.53
N PHE A 223 -12.31 10.11 4.80
CA PHE A 223 -13.19 8.95 4.97
C PHE A 223 -13.92 8.96 6.30
N ASP A 224 -13.30 9.42 7.40
CA ASP A 224 -13.98 9.63 8.69
C ASP A 224 -15.07 10.69 8.58
N LEU A 225 -14.83 11.77 7.82
CA LEU A 225 -15.83 12.76 7.47
C LEU A 225 -17.02 12.13 6.74
N VAL A 226 -16.75 11.32 5.72
CA VAL A 226 -17.79 10.62 4.94
C VAL A 226 -18.59 9.69 5.83
N ASP A 227 -17.95 8.89 6.66
CA ASP A 227 -18.61 7.92 7.53
C ASP A 227 -19.47 8.60 8.60
N ALA A 228 -18.99 9.72 9.19
CA ALA A 228 -19.78 10.55 10.09
C ALA A 228 -21.00 11.15 9.37
N ALA A 229 -20.83 11.67 8.16
CA ALA A 229 -21.91 12.24 7.39
C ALA A 229 -22.94 11.16 6.94
N LEU A 230 -22.50 9.98 6.52
CA LEU A 230 -23.37 8.85 6.21
C LEU A 230 -24.14 8.35 7.44
N ALA A 231 -23.51 8.34 8.61
CA ALA A 231 -24.18 8.00 9.88
C ALA A 231 -25.23 9.05 10.31
N GLY A 232 -25.18 10.27 9.76
CA GLY A 232 -26.05 11.38 10.16
C GLY A 232 -25.53 12.15 11.37
N ASP A 233 -24.28 11.95 11.77
CA ASP A 233 -23.64 12.69 12.86
C ASP A 233 -23.03 14.00 12.32
N ALA A 234 -23.88 15.02 12.21
CA ALA A 234 -23.48 16.34 11.73
C ALA A 234 -22.39 16.99 12.61
N THR A 235 -22.44 16.77 13.92
CA THR A 235 -21.45 17.33 14.85
C THR A 235 -20.06 16.73 14.63
N ARG A 236 -19.99 15.43 14.46
CA ARG A 236 -18.73 14.73 14.16
C ARG A 236 -18.24 15.11 12.77
N ALA A 237 -19.12 15.13 11.76
CA ALA A 237 -18.77 15.53 10.40
C ALA A 237 -18.18 16.95 10.35
N LEU A 238 -18.78 17.91 11.06
CA LEU A 238 -18.25 19.28 11.14
C LEU A 238 -16.87 19.33 11.79
N ARG A 239 -16.68 18.61 12.90
CA ARG A 239 -15.36 18.51 13.56
C ARG A 239 -14.30 17.89 12.64
N CYS A 240 -14.64 16.81 11.91
CA CYS A 240 -13.75 16.22 10.93
C CYS A 240 -13.36 17.21 9.83
N LEU A 241 -14.33 17.94 9.28
CA LEU A 241 -14.08 18.93 8.23
C LEU A 241 -13.19 20.08 8.71
N GLN A 242 -13.44 20.61 9.91
CA GLN A 242 -12.62 21.66 10.51
C GLN A 242 -11.18 21.17 10.78
N GLY A 243 -11.03 19.94 11.24
CA GLY A 243 -9.73 19.31 11.42
C GLY A 243 -8.95 19.18 10.11
N LEU A 244 -9.59 18.66 9.04
CA LEU A 244 -8.98 18.56 7.71
C LEU A 244 -8.54 19.93 7.17
N ARG A 245 -9.35 20.96 7.38
CA ARG A 245 -9.00 22.35 7.03
C ARG A 245 -7.79 22.85 7.82
N ALA A 246 -7.77 22.63 9.13
CA ALA A 246 -6.67 23.04 10.00
C ALA A 246 -5.35 22.33 9.69
N GLU A 247 -5.40 21.08 9.23
CA GLU A 247 -4.25 20.29 8.78
C GLU A 247 -3.78 20.64 7.37
N GLY A 248 -4.49 21.53 6.68
CA GLY A 248 -4.13 21.97 5.32
C GLY A 248 -4.37 20.90 4.25
N VAL A 249 -5.29 19.96 4.47
CA VAL A 249 -5.66 18.95 3.49
C VAL A 249 -6.22 19.62 2.24
N ALA A 250 -5.77 19.21 1.07
CA ALA A 250 -6.21 19.79 -0.19
C ALA A 250 -7.71 19.54 -0.44
N VAL A 251 -8.47 20.60 -0.73
CA VAL A 251 -9.92 20.56 -1.00
C VAL A 251 -10.31 19.49 -2.02
N PRO A 252 -9.58 19.27 -3.13
CA PRO A 252 -9.92 18.21 -4.10
C PRO A 252 -9.95 16.81 -3.49
N MET A 253 -9.11 16.51 -2.49
CA MET A 253 -9.10 15.19 -1.83
C MET A 253 -10.37 14.98 -1.00
N VAL A 254 -10.76 15.98 -0.23
CA VAL A 254 -11.97 15.94 0.59
C VAL A 254 -13.22 15.88 -0.29
N LEU A 255 -13.25 16.69 -1.35
CA LEU A 255 -14.32 16.69 -2.35
C LEU A 255 -14.45 15.32 -3.03
N TRP A 256 -13.34 14.69 -3.39
CA TRP A 256 -13.35 13.38 -4.03
C TRP A 256 -14.06 12.33 -3.16
N ALA A 257 -13.75 12.28 -1.88
CA ALA A 257 -14.35 11.35 -0.93
C ALA A 257 -15.86 11.59 -0.75
N LEU A 258 -16.27 12.85 -0.54
CA LEU A 258 -17.69 13.22 -0.41
C LEU A 258 -18.47 12.96 -1.70
N ALA A 259 -17.90 13.32 -2.85
CA ALA A 259 -18.54 13.13 -4.15
C ALA A 259 -18.69 11.64 -4.51
N ASP A 260 -17.72 10.80 -4.11
CA ASP A 260 -17.83 9.35 -4.29
C ASP A 260 -18.99 8.78 -3.46
N ALA A 261 -19.09 9.15 -2.19
CA ALA A 261 -20.20 8.74 -1.35
C ALA A 261 -21.56 9.18 -1.89
N VAL A 262 -21.68 10.42 -2.36
CA VAL A 262 -22.93 10.95 -2.95
C VAL A 262 -23.27 10.20 -4.25
N ARG A 263 -22.28 9.94 -5.13
CA ARG A 263 -22.51 9.13 -6.36
C ARG A 263 -23.00 7.73 -6.03
N ASN A 264 -22.40 7.08 -5.04
CA ASN A 264 -22.81 5.75 -4.61
C ASN A 264 -24.24 5.76 -4.06
N LEU A 265 -24.63 6.75 -3.24
CA LEU A 265 -26.01 6.92 -2.79
C LEU A 265 -26.99 7.11 -3.94
N VAL A 266 -26.65 7.92 -4.95
CA VAL A 266 -27.48 8.11 -6.15
C VAL A 266 -27.66 6.78 -6.89
N ARG A 267 -26.59 6.03 -7.12
CA ARG A 267 -26.65 4.72 -7.79
C ARG A 267 -27.48 3.71 -7.00
N LEU A 268 -27.32 3.67 -5.68
CA LEU A 268 -28.13 2.80 -4.82
C LEU A 268 -29.60 3.21 -4.81
N SER A 269 -29.92 4.52 -4.82
CA SER A 269 -31.32 4.98 -4.89
C SER A 269 -31.99 4.55 -6.19
N ILE A 270 -31.25 4.57 -7.31
CA ILE A 270 -31.76 4.09 -8.62
C ILE A 270 -31.95 2.56 -8.58
N ALA A 271 -31.04 1.82 -7.97
CA ALA A 271 -31.18 0.37 -7.84
C ALA A 271 -32.41 -0.03 -7.01
N VAL A 272 -32.67 0.68 -5.90
CA VAL A 272 -33.85 0.46 -5.06
C VAL A 272 -35.14 0.76 -5.82
N GLU A 273 -35.22 1.83 -6.62
CA GLU A 273 -36.39 2.15 -7.44
C GLU A 273 -36.63 1.14 -8.57
N ALA A 274 -35.60 0.48 -9.02
CA ALA A 274 -35.66 -0.60 -10.00
C ALA A 274 -35.93 -1.98 -9.35
N ASP A 275 -36.36 -2.03 -8.08
CA ASP A 275 -36.58 -3.24 -7.29
C ASP A 275 -35.40 -4.20 -7.26
N ARG A 276 -34.18 -3.68 -7.43
CA ARG A 276 -32.95 -4.49 -7.33
C ARG A 276 -32.55 -4.70 -5.88
N PRO A 277 -32.07 -5.90 -5.50
CA PRO A 277 -31.60 -6.17 -4.15
C PRO A 277 -30.45 -5.23 -3.76
N LEU A 278 -30.62 -4.46 -2.69
CA LEU A 278 -29.66 -3.44 -2.22
C LEU A 278 -28.28 -4.06 -1.92
N ALA A 279 -28.24 -5.26 -1.33
CA ALA A 279 -27.00 -5.99 -1.05
C ALA A 279 -26.22 -6.35 -2.34
N GLY A 280 -26.91 -6.65 -3.43
CA GLY A 280 -26.30 -6.87 -4.74
C GLY A 280 -25.68 -5.60 -5.30
N ALA A 281 -26.45 -4.50 -5.27
CA ALA A 281 -25.99 -3.20 -5.74
C ALA A 281 -24.79 -2.66 -4.93
N MET A 282 -24.78 -2.87 -3.60
CA MET A 282 -23.64 -2.49 -2.76
C MET A 282 -22.38 -3.28 -3.13
N ARG A 283 -22.49 -4.59 -3.41
CA ARG A 283 -21.34 -5.40 -3.86
C ARG A 283 -20.77 -4.93 -5.19
N GLU A 284 -21.63 -4.59 -6.16
CA GLU A 284 -21.21 -4.02 -7.45
C GLU A 284 -20.43 -2.71 -7.26
N LEU A 285 -20.83 -1.88 -6.30
CA LEU A 285 -20.19 -0.61 -5.95
C LEU A 285 -18.98 -0.77 -5.01
N ARG A 286 -18.61 -2.02 -4.66
CA ARG A 286 -17.51 -2.33 -3.75
C ARG A 286 -17.65 -1.66 -2.37
N ILE A 287 -18.88 -1.63 -1.85
CA ILE A 287 -19.18 -1.12 -0.51
C ILE A 287 -19.08 -2.30 0.46
N TRP A 288 -18.12 -2.24 1.40
CA TRP A 288 -17.81 -3.32 2.34
C TRP A 288 -17.67 -2.79 3.77
N GLY A 289 -17.70 -3.72 4.74
CA GLY A 289 -17.45 -3.42 6.15
C GLY A 289 -18.54 -2.54 6.78
N ASP A 290 -18.15 -1.60 7.64
CA ASP A 290 -19.09 -0.73 8.36
C ASP A 290 -19.98 0.09 7.43
N ARG A 291 -19.52 0.39 6.22
CA ARG A 291 -20.28 1.13 5.21
C ARG A 291 -21.49 0.37 4.70
N GLU A 292 -21.51 -0.96 4.75
CA GLU A 292 -22.70 -1.76 4.43
C GLU A 292 -23.91 -1.40 5.30
N ARG A 293 -23.67 -0.90 6.50
CA ARG A 293 -24.71 -0.41 7.42
C ARG A 293 -25.01 1.07 7.19
N LEU A 294 -24.02 1.88 6.92
CA LEU A 294 -24.13 3.33 6.81
C LEU A 294 -24.90 3.78 5.57
N TYR A 295 -24.65 3.18 4.40
CA TYR A 295 -25.33 3.55 3.16
C TYR A 295 -26.86 3.33 3.21
N PRO A 296 -27.40 2.19 3.69
CA PRO A 296 -28.83 2.02 3.87
C PRO A 296 -29.45 2.99 4.86
N GLN A 297 -28.73 3.38 5.92
CA GLN A 297 -29.19 4.40 6.87
C GLN A 297 -29.29 5.79 6.20
N ALA A 298 -28.27 6.16 5.43
CA ALA A 298 -28.26 7.42 4.68
C ALA A 298 -29.38 7.45 3.62
N LEU A 299 -29.62 6.36 2.88
CA LEU A 299 -30.69 6.27 1.89
C LEU A 299 -32.10 6.45 2.50
N ARG A 300 -32.33 5.95 3.72
CA ARG A 300 -33.60 6.16 4.42
C ARG A 300 -33.81 7.61 4.83
N ARG A 301 -32.72 8.35 5.09
CA ARG A 301 -32.75 9.75 5.54
C ARG A 301 -32.79 10.74 4.37
N LEU A 302 -32.11 10.43 3.28
CA LEU A 302 -31.86 11.35 2.18
C LEU A 302 -32.79 11.05 1.01
N ALA A 303 -33.81 11.89 0.83
CA ALA A 303 -34.69 11.81 -0.33
C ALA A 303 -33.92 12.15 -1.63
N ARG A 304 -34.38 11.62 -2.76
CA ARG A 304 -33.77 11.81 -4.08
C ARG A 304 -33.50 13.26 -4.50
N PRO A 305 -34.42 14.22 -4.23
CA PRO A 305 -34.15 15.62 -4.50
C PRO A 305 -32.91 16.15 -3.76
N MET A 306 -32.70 15.68 -2.51
CA MET A 306 -31.52 16.03 -1.72
C MET A 306 -30.24 15.44 -2.33
N LEU A 307 -30.26 14.18 -2.76
CA LEU A 307 -29.09 13.57 -3.42
C LEU A 307 -28.70 14.33 -4.69
N ARG A 308 -29.69 14.79 -5.49
CA ARG A 308 -29.44 15.63 -6.67
C ARG A 308 -28.85 17.00 -6.29
N ARG A 309 -29.29 17.59 -5.16
CA ARG A 309 -28.74 18.85 -4.64
C ARG A 309 -27.29 18.66 -4.20
N LEU A 310 -26.99 17.57 -3.49
CA LEU A 310 -25.63 17.23 -3.07
C LEU A 310 -24.69 17.03 -4.26
N MET A 311 -25.15 16.37 -5.33
CA MET A 311 -24.38 16.26 -6.57
C MET A 311 -24.06 17.61 -7.22
N ARG A 312 -25.03 18.53 -7.25
CA ARG A 312 -24.79 19.90 -7.74
C ARG A 312 -23.85 20.67 -6.81
N GLY A 313 -23.99 20.48 -5.49
CA GLY A 313 -23.05 21.03 -4.51
C GLY A 313 -21.61 20.58 -4.74
N CYS A 314 -21.38 19.28 -4.97
CA CYS A 314 -20.04 18.76 -5.32
C CYS A 314 -19.49 19.41 -6.59
N ALA A 315 -20.32 19.58 -7.63
CA ALA A 315 -19.91 20.24 -8.87
C ALA A 315 -19.61 21.74 -8.64
N SER A 316 -20.33 22.41 -7.75
CA SER A 316 -20.05 23.79 -7.36
C SER A 316 -18.69 23.91 -6.65
N VAL A 317 -18.41 23.05 -5.67
CA VAL A 317 -17.09 23.00 -5.01
C VAL A 317 -15.97 22.82 -6.03
N ASP A 318 -16.11 21.88 -6.98
CA ASP A 318 -15.10 21.64 -8.01
C ASP A 318 -14.83 22.90 -8.86
N ARG A 319 -15.89 23.62 -9.23
CA ARG A 319 -15.76 24.87 -9.99
C ARG A 319 -15.07 25.99 -9.20
N ILE A 320 -15.44 26.14 -7.91
CA ILE A 320 -14.82 27.13 -7.02
C ILE A 320 -13.33 26.82 -6.84
N THR A 321 -12.99 25.59 -6.52
CA THR A 321 -11.59 25.16 -6.33
C THR A 321 -10.73 25.33 -7.59
N LYS A 322 -11.34 25.24 -8.79
CA LYS A 322 -10.67 25.48 -10.08
C LYS A 322 -10.67 26.96 -10.50
N GLY A 323 -11.22 27.87 -9.70
CA GLY A 323 -11.32 29.30 -10.05
C GLY A 323 -12.37 29.61 -11.13
N LEU A 324 -13.27 28.67 -11.43
CA LEU A 324 -14.33 28.82 -12.44
C LEU A 324 -15.64 29.38 -11.86
N ALA A 325 -15.71 29.59 -10.56
CA ALA A 325 -16.81 30.22 -9.84
C ALA A 325 -16.27 30.94 -8.61
N SER A 326 -16.92 32.02 -8.20
CA SER A 326 -16.62 32.75 -6.97
C SER A 326 -17.14 31.97 -5.76
N GLY A 327 -16.45 32.06 -4.61
CA GLY A 327 -16.88 31.47 -3.35
C GLY A 327 -15.71 30.94 -2.50
N ASP A 328 -16.01 30.51 -1.28
CA ASP A 328 -15.09 29.76 -0.40
C ASP A 328 -15.34 28.28 -0.56
N ASP A 329 -14.33 27.56 -1.02
CA ASP A 329 -14.41 26.12 -1.30
C ASP A 329 -14.60 25.27 -0.05
N TRP A 330 -14.06 25.68 1.11
CA TRP A 330 -14.29 25.02 2.39
C TRP A 330 -15.70 25.21 2.92
N GLN A 331 -16.30 26.41 2.74
CA GLN A 331 -17.71 26.63 3.08
C GLN A 331 -18.62 25.81 2.17
N ALA A 332 -18.31 25.72 0.90
CA ALA A 332 -19.07 24.89 -0.03
C ALA A 332 -18.94 23.40 0.29
N LEU A 333 -17.76 22.90 0.71
CA LEU A 333 -17.58 21.56 1.23
C LEU A 333 -18.41 21.30 2.50
N GLU A 334 -18.45 22.27 3.41
CA GLU A 334 -19.26 22.20 4.64
C GLU A 334 -20.74 22.01 4.32
N ALA A 335 -21.25 22.78 3.37
CA ALA A 335 -22.64 22.66 2.93
C ALA A 335 -22.96 21.26 2.36
N VAL A 336 -22.04 20.67 1.60
CA VAL A 336 -22.17 19.30 1.08
C VAL A 336 -22.13 18.28 2.21
N ALA A 337 -21.16 18.36 3.11
CA ALA A 337 -21.00 17.44 4.23
C ALA A 337 -22.19 17.47 5.19
N MET A 338 -22.66 18.67 5.56
CA MET A 338 -23.83 18.86 6.43
C MET A 338 -25.12 18.38 5.75
N GLY A 339 -25.28 18.66 4.45
CA GLY A 339 -26.41 18.14 3.69
C GLY A 339 -26.42 16.61 3.61
N LEU A 340 -25.25 15.98 3.46
CA LEU A 340 -25.10 14.52 3.50
C LEU A 340 -25.43 13.94 4.88
N ALA A 341 -25.07 14.67 5.96
CA ALA A 341 -25.45 14.32 7.32
C ALA A 341 -26.96 14.53 7.61
N GLY A 342 -27.71 15.12 6.69
CA GLY A 342 -29.14 15.38 6.85
C GLY A 342 -29.47 16.64 7.67
N ALA A 343 -28.55 17.60 7.76
CA ALA A 343 -28.72 18.88 8.41
C ALA A 343 -29.06 19.99 7.37
N PRO A 344 -30.32 20.15 6.99
CA PRO A 344 -30.72 21.00 5.85
C PRO A 344 -30.56 22.51 6.08
N ALA A 345 -30.52 22.99 7.31
CA ALA A 345 -30.42 24.40 7.62
C ALA A 345 -29.10 25.07 7.16
N LEU A 346 -27.99 24.32 7.14
CA LEU A 346 -26.70 24.80 6.64
C LEU A 346 -26.57 24.69 5.12
N ALA A 347 -27.31 23.77 4.48
CA ALA A 347 -27.33 23.62 3.03
C ALA A 347 -28.09 24.72 2.28
N LEU A 348 -28.99 25.45 2.95
CA LEU A 348 -29.81 26.53 2.36
C LEU A 348 -29.04 27.83 2.10
N GLN A 349 -27.93 28.07 2.79
CA GLN A 349 -27.09 29.25 2.52
C GLN A 349 -26.30 29.14 1.20
N ALA A 350 -26.07 27.93 0.68
CA ALA A 350 -25.39 27.73 -0.59
C ALA A 350 -26.29 28.00 -1.83
N ASP A 351 -27.62 27.90 -1.71
CA ASP A 351 -28.55 28.18 -2.83
C ASP A 351 -28.66 29.68 -3.15
N THR A 352 -28.37 30.57 -2.20
CA THR A 352 -28.34 32.01 -2.43
C THR A 352 -27.10 32.52 -3.16
N ALA A 353 -26.01 31.77 -3.12
CA ALA A 353 -24.78 32.09 -3.85
C ALA A 353 -24.77 31.59 -5.31
N ILE A 354 -25.74 30.73 -5.69
CA ILE A 354 -25.82 30.13 -7.04
C ILE A 354 -26.84 30.89 -7.93
N ALA A 355 -27.65 31.78 -7.36
CA ALA A 355 -28.68 32.52 -8.07
C ALA A 355 -28.30 33.98 -8.42
N ALA A 356 -27.09 34.39 -8.11
CA ALA A 356 -26.46 35.65 -8.51
C ALA A 356 -25.25 35.36 -9.42
#